data_737ac899d0d2f0ce9810efc7925a2daa
#
_entry.id   737ac899d0d2f0ce9810efc7925a2daa
#
_cell.length_a   1.000
_cell.length_b   1.000
_cell.length_c   1.000
_cell.angle_alpha   90.00
_cell.angle_beta   90.00
_cell.angle_gamma   90.00
#
_symmetry.space_group_name_H-M   'P 1'
#
loop_
_entity.id
_entity.type
_entity.pdbx_description
1 polymer ?
#
loop_
_entity_poly.entity_id
_entity_poly.type
_entity_poly.pdbx_seq_one_letter_code
_entity_poly.pdbx_strand_id
1 'polypeptide(L)'
;MSWLSAWCLVLASILTHVWSLRLDAIIVPPYVLHGDVVLMKCEFDLEEDSLYSATWYKDHEEFYRYVPKSSPTQHRYNMEGITVDLKLSDSKQVVLKNVSLKTSGLYRCEVSAEAPSFTSVSNEAKMEVIALPQEPPQISGEQKVYQVGDVINLNCTSAQSFPPARLRWYVNDIQVGSDYETVLQPPHPYSLLTTVAGLRLRVAAGHFSDGGRLQVRCVATISTGGGSAPGPPPAPAPAPVQQHRLAPLASTHQPPLIDYNKEALFLVTGSGRRETAQVVLLATATLLSWLVT
;
A
#
# COMPACT_ATOMS: atom_id res chain seq x y z
N MET A 1 31.27 -52.19 40.17
CA MET A 1 30.19 -51.46 39.49
C MET A 1 30.05 -50.02 40.04
N SER A 2 31.08 -49.25 40.22
CA SER A 2 30.96 -47.90 40.82
C SER A 2 31.71 -46.75 40.11
N TRP A 3 32.52 -47.07 39.14
CA TRP A 3 33.28 -46.02 38.44
C TRP A 3 32.52 -45.42 37.22
N LEU A 4 31.71 -46.21 36.54
CA LEU A 4 30.88 -45.76 35.42
C LEU A 4 29.75 -44.81 35.83
N SER A 5 29.16 -45.01 37.01
CA SER A 5 28.12 -44.15 37.55
C SER A 5 28.62 -42.77 37.95
N ALA A 6 29.87 -42.66 38.47
CA ALA A 6 30.49 -41.39 38.82
C ALA A 6 30.79 -40.52 37.58
N TRP A 7 31.23 -41.15 36.47
CA TRP A 7 31.47 -40.44 35.21
C TRP A 7 30.18 -39.97 34.54
N CYS A 8 29.08 -40.70 34.63
CA CYS A 8 27.77 -40.22 34.15
C CYS A 8 27.23 -39.06 34.91
N LEU A 9 27.44 -38.97 36.24
CA LEU A 9 27.01 -37.83 37.04
C LEU A 9 27.88 -36.59 36.80
N VAL A 10 29.15 -36.73 36.50
CA VAL A 10 30.03 -35.61 36.14
C VAL A 10 29.70 -35.08 34.73
N LEU A 11 29.36 -35.94 33.80
CA LEU A 11 28.92 -35.54 32.44
C LEU A 11 27.53 -34.88 32.45
N ALA A 12 26.63 -35.31 33.35
CA ALA A 12 25.30 -34.72 33.48
C ALA A 12 25.32 -33.29 34.10
N SER A 13 26.35 -32.98 34.91
CA SER A 13 26.50 -31.63 35.50
C SER A 13 27.11 -30.58 34.56
N ILE A 14 27.56 -30.97 33.36
CA ILE A 14 28.15 -30.05 32.36
C ILE A 14 27.11 -29.54 31.36
N LEU A 15 25.86 -29.96 31.45
CA LEU A 15 24.73 -29.30 30.79
C LEU A 15 24.41 -27.98 31.49
N THR A 16 25.39 -27.10 31.56
CA THR A 16 25.17 -25.71 31.90
C THR A 16 24.27 -25.14 30.82
N HIS A 17 23.07 -24.74 31.17
CA HIS A 17 22.24 -23.89 30.33
C HIS A 17 23.08 -22.65 30.00
N VAL A 18 23.54 -22.56 28.77
CA VAL A 18 24.20 -21.35 28.29
C VAL A 18 23.08 -20.31 28.11
N TRP A 19 22.91 -19.51 29.13
CA TRP A 19 22.09 -18.30 29.06
C TRP A 19 22.85 -17.32 28.19
N SER A 20 22.26 -16.87 27.10
CA SER A 20 22.90 -16.00 26.13
C SER A 20 21.91 -14.95 25.67
N LEU A 21 22.41 -13.74 25.39
CA LEU A 21 21.68 -12.66 24.78
C LEU A 21 20.72 -13.17 23.69
N ARG A 22 19.45 -12.81 23.79
CA ARG A 22 18.39 -13.19 22.85
C ARG A 22 17.66 -11.96 22.34
N LEU A 23 17.40 -11.91 21.03
CA LEU A 23 16.51 -10.94 20.40
C LEU A 23 15.13 -11.59 20.25
N ASP A 24 14.15 -11.13 21.01
CA ASP A 24 12.80 -11.68 21.01
C ASP A 24 11.99 -11.19 19.82
N ALA A 25 12.03 -9.89 19.54
CA ALA A 25 11.31 -9.30 18.41
C ALA A 25 11.92 -7.97 17.94
N ILE A 26 11.79 -7.71 16.65
CA ILE A 26 11.87 -6.38 16.06
C ILE A 26 10.46 -5.96 15.61
N ILE A 27 9.99 -4.82 16.09
CA ILE A 27 8.67 -4.29 15.79
C ILE A 27 8.86 -3.00 14.99
N VAL A 28 8.59 -3.10 13.68
CA VAL A 28 8.63 -1.99 12.73
C VAL A 28 7.30 -2.01 11.98
N PRO A 29 6.53 -0.91 11.96
CA PRO A 29 5.30 -0.86 11.19
C PRO A 29 5.58 -1.10 9.70
N PRO A 30 4.90 -2.04 9.03
CA PRO A 30 5.17 -2.33 7.61
C PRO A 30 4.74 -1.19 6.69
N TYR A 31 3.72 -0.41 7.09
CA TYR A 31 3.21 0.76 6.36
C TYR A 31 2.98 1.93 7.30
N VAL A 32 3.34 3.14 6.86
CA VAL A 32 3.20 4.39 7.61
C VAL A 32 2.81 5.51 6.66
N LEU A 33 2.01 6.47 7.10
CA LEU A 33 1.67 7.63 6.29
C LEU A 33 2.79 8.67 6.27
N HIS A 34 2.97 9.31 5.13
CA HIS A 34 3.90 10.44 4.98
C HIS A 34 3.59 11.54 6.00
N GLY A 35 4.59 12.02 6.69
CA GLY A 35 4.48 13.05 7.72
C GLY A 35 4.25 12.52 9.14
N ASP A 36 3.92 11.24 9.31
CA ASP A 36 3.64 10.64 10.60
C ASP A 36 4.89 10.50 11.49
N VAL A 37 4.63 10.14 12.74
CA VAL A 37 5.63 9.72 13.72
C VAL A 37 5.60 8.21 13.83
N VAL A 38 6.77 7.58 13.83
CA VAL A 38 6.93 6.14 13.88
C VAL A 38 7.66 5.72 15.13
N LEU A 39 7.08 4.77 15.88
CA LEU A 39 7.75 4.05 16.96
C LEU A 39 8.20 2.68 16.44
N MET A 40 9.50 2.42 16.52
CA MET A 40 10.11 1.10 16.29
C MET A 40 10.63 0.55 17.59
N LYS A 41 10.51 -0.76 17.79
CA LYS A 41 10.99 -1.43 19.02
C LYS A 41 11.92 -2.58 18.69
N CYS A 42 12.86 -2.79 19.59
CA CYS A 42 13.79 -3.90 19.60
C CYS A 42 13.67 -4.59 20.97
N GLU A 43 12.95 -5.70 20.99
CA GLU A 43 12.71 -6.44 22.23
C GLU A 43 13.77 -7.53 22.37
N PHE A 44 14.56 -7.45 23.42
CA PHE A 44 15.65 -8.36 23.69
C PHE A 44 15.76 -8.66 25.18
N ASP A 45 16.29 -9.83 25.50
CA ASP A 45 16.64 -10.27 26.82
C ASP A 45 18.16 -10.47 26.92
N LEU A 46 18.77 -9.79 27.87
CA LEU A 46 20.21 -9.88 28.11
C LEU A 46 20.57 -11.11 28.94
N GLU A 47 19.57 -11.72 29.61
CA GLU A 47 19.76 -12.78 30.58
C GLU A 47 20.78 -12.33 31.67
N GLU A 48 21.96 -12.95 31.72
CA GLU A 48 23.02 -12.59 32.66
C GLU A 48 24.03 -11.58 32.08
N ASP A 49 23.94 -11.23 30.82
CA ASP A 49 24.85 -10.30 30.13
C ASP A 49 24.53 -8.84 30.44
N SER A 50 25.48 -7.98 30.23
CA SER A 50 25.32 -6.51 30.28
C SER A 50 25.27 -5.94 28.87
N LEU A 51 24.44 -4.93 28.66
CA LEU A 51 24.29 -4.27 27.34
C LEU A 51 25.55 -3.47 27.02
N TYR A 52 26.24 -3.82 25.92
CA TYR A 52 27.27 -2.99 25.33
C TYR A 52 26.65 -1.91 24.43
N SER A 53 25.82 -2.30 23.45
CA SER A 53 25.12 -1.35 22.59
C SER A 53 23.85 -1.94 21.98
N ALA A 54 22.88 -1.05 21.70
CA ALA A 54 21.74 -1.33 20.81
C ALA A 54 21.84 -0.37 19.63
N THR A 55 21.95 -0.91 18.41
CA THR A 55 22.25 -0.14 17.20
C THR A 55 21.16 -0.37 16.15
N TRP A 56 20.71 0.72 15.53
CA TRP A 56 19.73 0.69 14.47
C TRP A 56 20.33 1.11 13.13
N TYR A 57 20.02 0.33 12.12
CA TYR A 57 20.43 0.54 10.74
C TYR A 57 19.22 0.69 9.83
N LYS A 58 19.37 1.48 8.78
CA LYS A 58 18.47 1.52 7.64
C LYS A 58 19.27 1.22 6.37
N ASP A 59 18.82 0.24 5.59
CA ASP A 59 19.50 -0.18 4.35
C ASP A 59 21.01 -0.41 4.56
N HIS A 60 21.38 -1.05 5.71
CA HIS A 60 22.73 -1.37 6.19
C HIS A 60 23.57 -0.17 6.67
N GLU A 61 23.03 1.04 6.67
CA GLU A 61 23.70 2.23 7.19
C GLU A 61 23.18 2.58 8.60
N GLU A 62 24.10 2.83 9.54
CA GLU A 62 23.77 3.15 10.93
C GLU A 62 23.19 4.55 11.05
N PHE A 63 22.05 4.70 11.75
CA PHE A 63 21.45 6.01 12.00
C PHE A 63 21.23 6.32 13.48
N TYR A 64 21.22 5.29 14.36
CA TYR A 64 21.07 5.48 15.81
C TYR A 64 21.80 4.38 16.58
N ARG A 65 22.44 4.79 17.68
CA ARG A 65 23.09 3.85 18.61
C ARG A 65 22.88 4.31 20.05
N TYR A 66 22.56 3.36 20.92
CA TYR A 66 22.51 3.53 22.35
C TYR A 66 23.67 2.77 22.99
N VAL A 67 24.50 3.46 23.81
CA VAL A 67 25.64 2.88 24.55
C VAL A 67 25.55 3.31 26.01
N PRO A 68 25.20 2.40 26.96
CA PRO A 68 24.97 2.77 28.37
C PRO A 68 26.14 3.51 29.05
N LYS A 69 27.35 3.12 28.69
CA LYS A 69 28.59 3.65 29.31
C LYS A 69 29.19 4.87 28.59
N SER A 70 28.50 5.34 27.53
CA SER A 70 28.95 6.54 26.81
C SER A 70 28.31 7.82 27.37
N SER A 71 28.94 8.95 27.14
CA SER A 71 28.37 10.26 27.45
C SER A 71 28.49 11.17 26.22
N PRO A 72 27.39 11.49 25.53
CA PRO A 72 26.01 11.05 25.79
C PRO A 72 25.80 9.55 25.53
N THR A 73 24.78 8.95 26.13
CA THR A 73 24.42 7.54 25.92
C THR A 73 23.81 7.26 24.55
N GLN A 74 23.23 8.28 23.92
CA GLN A 74 22.55 8.20 22.64
C GLN A 74 23.36 8.93 21.57
N HIS A 75 23.56 8.24 20.44
CA HIS A 75 24.25 8.77 19.27
C HIS A 75 23.31 8.68 18.07
N ARG A 76 23.15 9.79 17.36
CA ARG A 76 22.43 9.81 16.08
C ARG A 76 23.40 10.19 14.96
N TYR A 77 23.24 9.55 13.82
CA TYR A 77 24.01 9.86 12.62
C TYR A 77 23.07 10.49 11.58
N ASN A 78 23.60 11.45 10.84
CA ASN A 78 22.79 12.17 9.86
C ASN A 78 22.57 11.28 8.65
N MET A 79 21.31 10.94 8.38
CA MET A 79 20.89 10.14 7.25
C MET A 79 19.69 10.79 6.56
N GLU A 80 19.68 10.82 5.24
CA GLU A 80 18.61 11.41 4.48
C GLU A 80 17.28 10.67 4.71
N GLY A 81 16.22 11.40 5.02
CA GLY A 81 14.89 10.85 5.33
C GLY A 81 14.73 10.31 6.75
N ILE A 82 15.75 10.39 7.62
CA ILE A 82 15.69 9.93 9.00
C ILE A 82 15.83 11.10 9.97
N THR A 83 14.83 11.27 10.82
CA THR A 83 14.85 12.26 11.91
C THR A 83 14.48 11.59 13.23
N VAL A 84 15.48 11.25 14.03
CA VAL A 84 15.30 10.58 15.33
C VAL A 84 14.88 11.58 16.40
N ASP A 85 13.84 11.25 17.17
CA ASP A 85 13.51 11.93 18.43
C ASP A 85 14.26 11.30 19.59
N LEU A 86 15.39 11.90 19.99
CA LEU A 86 16.20 11.39 21.09
C LEU A 86 15.49 11.40 22.45
N LYS A 87 14.46 12.25 22.62
CA LYS A 87 13.72 12.32 23.90
C LYS A 87 12.79 11.12 24.10
N LEU A 88 12.33 10.53 23.01
CA LEU A 88 11.41 9.40 23.01
C LEU A 88 12.10 8.08 22.63
N SER A 89 13.41 8.13 22.37
CA SER A 89 14.23 6.96 21.99
C SER A 89 15.12 6.53 23.16
N ASP A 90 15.38 5.23 23.25
CA ASP A 90 16.24 4.61 24.27
C ASP A 90 16.94 3.33 23.74
N SER A 91 17.33 2.42 24.64
CA SER A 91 17.98 1.15 24.27
C SER A 91 17.04 0.15 23.59
N LYS A 92 15.71 0.26 23.81
CA LYS A 92 14.70 -0.70 23.32
C LYS A 92 13.80 -0.13 22.24
N GLN A 93 13.82 1.18 22.05
CA GLN A 93 12.94 1.82 21.05
C GLN A 93 13.59 3.02 20.39
N VAL A 94 13.19 3.27 19.14
CA VAL A 94 13.55 4.47 18.38
C VAL A 94 12.30 5.10 17.79
N VAL A 95 12.17 6.41 17.96
CA VAL A 95 11.07 7.20 17.40
C VAL A 95 11.60 8.07 16.26
N LEU A 96 10.99 7.89 15.08
CA LEU A 96 11.23 8.74 13.91
C LEU A 96 10.10 9.76 13.77
N LYS A 97 10.45 11.02 13.45
CA LYS A 97 9.49 12.09 13.21
C LYS A 97 9.46 12.48 11.75
N ASN A 98 8.27 12.92 11.29
CA ASN A 98 8.06 13.47 9.96
C ASN A 98 8.62 12.55 8.86
N VAL A 99 8.16 11.31 8.85
CA VAL A 99 8.63 10.31 7.89
C VAL A 99 8.27 10.70 6.45
N SER A 100 9.16 10.42 5.52
CA SER A 100 9.01 10.73 4.09
C SER A 100 9.18 9.46 3.25
N LEU A 101 8.98 9.53 1.95
CA LEU A 101 9.22 8.38 1.07
C LEU A 101 10.66 7.84 1.19
N LYS A 102 11.62 8.71 1.49
CA LYS A 102 13.03 8.32 1.74
C LYS A 102 13.23 7.56 3.05
N THR A 103 12.25 7.59 3.95
CA THR A 103 12.26 6.82 5.20
C THR A 103 11.93 5.34 4.93
N SER A 104 11.30 5.00 3.80
CA SER A 104 11.10 3.61 3.39
C SER A 104 12.42 2.86 3.29
N GLY A 105 12.45 1.60 3.72
CA GLY A 105 13.66 0.79 3.64
C GLY A 105 13.62 -0.45 4.54
N LEU A 106 14.76 -1.13 4.62
CA LEU A 106 14.98 -2.27 5.50
C LEU A 106 15.63 -1.80 6.80
N TYR A 107 14.96 -2.03 7.91
CA TYR A 107 15.43 -1.64 9.25
C TYR A 107 15.98 -2.85 9.98
N ARG A 108 17.16 -2.70 10.59
CA ARG A 108 17.80 -3.73 11.40
C ARG A 108 18.10 -3.18 12.79
N CYS A 109 17.74 -3.94 13.81
CA CYS A 109 18.22 -3.74 15.16
C CYS A 109 19.29 -4.79 15.47
N GLU A 110 20.44 -4.33 16.01
CA GLU A 110 21.53 -5.17 16.45
C GLU A 110 21.84 -4.85 17.91
N VAL A 111 21.85 -5.89 18.74
CA VAL A 111 22.13 -5.80 20.18
C VAL A 111 23.39 -6.56 20.47
N SER A 112 24.33 -5.91 21.15
CA SER A 112 25.62 -6.50 21.54
C SER A 112 25.78 -6.49 23.05
N ALA A 113 26.29 -7.59 23.60
CA ALA A 113 26.65 -7.74 25.00
C ALA A 113 28.11 -7.37 25.26
N GLU A 114 28.38 -7.01 26.51
CA GLU A 114 29.75 -6.76 26.99
C GLU A 114 30.55 -8.04 27.19
N ALA A 115 31.81 -7.86 27.62
CA ALA A 115 32.63 -8.95 28.12
C ALA A 115 31.93 -9.66 29.29
N PRO A 116 32.10 -10.98 29.46
CA PRO A 116 32.96 -11.89 28.70
C PRO A 116 32.34 -12.52 27.47
N SER A 117 31.00 -12.39 27.28
CA SER A 117 30.29 -13.11 26.19
C SER A 117 30.58 -12.52 24.82
N PHE A 118 30.59 -11.18 24.67
CA PHE A 118 30.72 -10.46 23.38
C PHE A 118 29.74 -10.94 22.32
N THR A 119 28.61 -11.49 22.74
CA THR A 119 27.57 -11.96 21.81
C THR A 119 26.87 -10.79 21.14
N SER A 120 26.47 -10.97 19.88
CA SER A 120 25.67 -10.01 19.14
C SER A 120 24.53 -10.73 18.42
N VAL A 121 23.34 -10.16 18.49
CA VAL A 121 22.13 -10.67 17.81
C VAL A 121 21.47 -9.56 17.03
N SER A 122 20.88 -9.89 15.89
CA SER A 122 20.16 -8.90 15.07
C SER A 122 18.97 -9.50 14.36
N ASN A 123 17.99 -8.65 14.02
CA ASN A 123 16.86 -9.01 13.19
C ASN A 123 16.46 -7.80 12.32
N GLU A 124 15.72 -8.06 11.25
CA GLU A 124 15.37 -7.07 10.24
C GLU A 124 13.86 -7.06 9.96
N ALA A 125 13.34 -5.88 9.64
CA ALA A 125 11.96 -5.69 9.19
C ALA A 125 11.88 -4.54 8.17
N LYS A 126 10.95 -4.66 7.20
CA LYS A 126 10.74 -3.65 6.16
C LYS A 126 9.66 -2.66 6.57
N MET A 127 9.87 -1.38 6.26
CA MET A 127 8.86 -0.33 6.37
C MET A 127 8.71 0.39 5.03
N GLU A 128 7.47 0.71 4.66
CA GLU A 128 7.14 1.48 3.47
C GLU A 128 6.28 2.68 3.84
N VAL A 129 6.68 3.87 3.39
CA VAL A 129 5.93 5.11 3.61
C VAL A 129 4.98 5.33 2.45
N ILE A 130 3.70 5.52 2.80
CA ILE A 130 2.60 5.74 1.86
C ILE A 130 2.24 7.22 1.86
N ALA A 131 2.14 7.82 0.69
CA ALA A 131 1.62 9.17 0.51
C ALA A 131 0.27 9.11 -0.20
N LEU A 132 -0.80 9.41 0.53
CA LEU A 132 -2.15 9.43 -0.03
C LEU A 132 -2.41 10.70 -0.84
N PRO A 133 -3.23 10.62 -1.93
CA PRO A 133 -3.63 11.79 -2.70
C PRO A 133 -4.41 12.77 -1.81
N GLN A 134 -4.09 14.05 -1.92
CA GLN A 134 -4.77 15.11 -1.15
C GLN A 134 -6.15 15.42 -1.73
N GLU A 135 -6.31 15.25 -3.05
CA GLU A 135 -7.52 15.61 -3.79
C GLU A 135 -8.14 14.38 -4.47
N PRO A 136 -9.45 14.40 -4.76
CA PRO A 136 -10.07 13.37 -5.58
C PRO A 136 -9.51 13.39 -7.01
N PRO A 137 -9.67 12.30 -7.79
CA PRO A 137 -9.30 12.29 -9.19
C PRO A 137 -10.11 13.33 -9.96
N GLN A 138 -9.58 13.79 -11.10
CA GLN A 138 -10.23 14.77 -11.98
C GLN A 138 -10.52 14.16 -13.33
N ILE A 139 -11.74 14.39 -13.84
CA ILE A 139 -12.14 14.03 -15.19
C ILE A 139 -11.99 15.25 -16.10
N SER A 140 -11.46 15.05 -17.29
CA SER A 140 -11.29 16.07 -18.33
C SER A 140 -11.65 15.53 -19.72
N GLY A 141 -11.89 16.42 -20.67
CA GLY A 141 -12.32 16.08 -22.03
C GLY A 141 -13.83 16.02 -22.21
N GLU A 142 -14.60 16.34 -21.17
CA GLU A 142 -16.06 16.32 -21.22
C GLU A 142 -16.66 17.40 -22.12
N GLN A 143 -17.76 17.08 -22.76
CA GLN A 143 -18.70 17.99 -23.43
C GLN A 143 -20.01 18.00 -22.66
N LYS A 144 -20.72 19.13 -22.73
CA LYS A 144 -21.96 19.28 -21.97
C LYS A 144 -23.11 18.40 -22.45
N VAL A 145 -23.12 18.06 -23.74
CA VAL A 145 -24.20 17.31 -24.36
C VAL A 145 -23.63 16.30 -25.34
N TYR A 146 -24.15 15.08 -25.32
CA TYR A 146 -23.85 14.02 -26.28
C TYR A 146 -25.10 13.42 -26.86
N GLN A 147 -25.01 12.90 -28.09
CA GLN A 147 -26.08 12.19 -28.80
C GLN A 147 -25.75 10.71 -28.92
N VAL A 148 -26.77 9.89 -29.14
CA VAL A 148 -26.59 8.49 -29.52
C VAL A 148 -25.72 8.39 -30.76
N GLY A 149 -24.68 7.61 -30.74
CA GLY A 149 -23.70 7.46 -31.82
C GLY A 149 -22.40 8.28 -31.61
N ASP A 150 -22.42 9.31 -30.78
CA ASP A 150 -21.21 10.09 -30.45
C ASP A 150 -20.16 9.22 -29.75
N VAL A 151 -18.92 9.69 -29.75
CA VAL A 151 -17.82 9.08 -29.00
C VAL A 151 -17.41 10.01 -27.88
N ILE A 152 -17.57 9.56 -26.65
CA ILE A 152 -17.04 10.21 -25.45
C ILE A 152 -15.55 9.83 -25.34
N ASN A 153 -14.69 10.84 -25.24
CA ASN A 153 -13.27 10.66 -24.95
C ASN A 153 -12.96 11.45 -23.68
N LEU A 154 -12.68 10.73 -22.59
CA LEU A 154 -12.40 11.33 -21.30
C LEU A 154 -11.04 10.87 -20.78
N ASN A 155 -10.37 11.71 -20.01
CA ASN A 155 -9.21 11.37 -19.22
C ASN A 155 -9.54 11.55 -17.74
N CYS A 156 -9.16 10.56 -16.95
CA CYS A 156 -9.15 10.66 -15.49
C CYS A 156 -7.71 10.77 -15.02
N THR A 157 -7.42 11.77 -14.22
CA THR A 157 -6.09 12.02 -13.65
C THR A 157 -6.18 11.95 -12.13
N SER A 158 -5.38 11.10 -11.50
CA SER A 158 -5.25 11.06 -10.05
C SER A 158 -4.45 12.25 -9.54
N ALA A 159 -4.71 12.71 -8.32
CA ALA A 159 -3.73 13.52 -7.61
C ALA A 159 -2.48 12.67 -7.30
N GLN A 160 -1.39 13.36 -6.97
CA GLN A 160 -0.09 12.73 -6.68
C GLN A 160 -0.16 11.82 -5.46
N SER A 161 0.43 10.63 -5.55
CA SER A 161 0.46 9.63 -4.48
C SER A 161 1.69 8.72 -4.57
N PHE A 162 1.92 7.94 -3.51
CA PHE A 162 2.83 6.81 -3.52
C PHE A 162 2.29 5.70 -2.60
N PRO A 163 2.10 4.45 -3.10
CA PRO A 163 2.21 4.04 -4.50
C PRO A 163 1.25 4.77 -5.43
N PRO A 164 1.38 4.59 -6.79
CA PRO A 164 0.48 5.24 -7.72
C PRO A 164 -0.94 4.75 -7.53
N ALA A 165 -1.92 5.65 -7.61
CA ALA A 165 -3.32 5.28 -7.55
C ALA A 165 -3.72 4.44 -8.76
N ARG A 166 -4.55 3.43 -8.57
CA ARG A 166 -5.19 2.67 -9.64
C ARG A 166 -6.51 3.33 -9.98
N LEU A 167 -6.72 3.63 -11.27
CA LEU A 167 -7.94 4.25 -11.77
C LEU A 167 -8.88 3.23 -12.39
N ARG A 168 -10.18 3.37 -12.13
CA ARG A 168 -11.22 2.53 -12.72
C ARG A 168 -12.39 3.38 -13.18
N TRP A 169 -12.89 3.06 -14.38
CA TRP A 169 -14.04 3.71 -14.96
C TRP A 169 -15.33 2.93 -14.73
N TYR A 170 -16.39 3.65 -14.47
CA TYR A 170 -17.75 3.12 -14.34
C TYR A 170 -18.70 3.95 -15.17
N VAL A 171 -19.61 3.25 -15.87
CA VAL A 171 -20.70 3.83 -16.65
C VAL A 171 -22.01 3.27 -16.09
N ASN A 172 -22.87 4.14 -15.55
CA ASN A 172 -24.09 3.74 -14.83
C ASN A 172 -23.81 2.61 -13.82
N ASP A 173 -22.77 2.77 -12.98
CA ASP A 173 -22.30 1.83 -11.96
C ASP A 173 -21.72 0.49 -12.48
N ILE A 174 -21.66 0.30 -13.79
CA ILE A 174 -21.01 -0.87 -14.40
C ILE A 174 -19.55 -0.51 -14.70
N GLN A 175 -18.62 -1.32 -14.20
CA GLN A 175 -17.21 -1.12 -14.49
C GLN A 175 -16.93 -1.35 -15.98
N VAL A 176 -16.19 -0.41 -16.59
CA VAL A 176 -15.76 -0.50 -17.99
C VAL A 176 -14.22 -0.46 -18.06
N GLY A 177 -13.68 -0.98 -19.15
CA GLY A 177 -12.22 -0.95 -19.37
C GLY A 177 -11.72 0.46 -19.69
N SER A 178 -10.48 0.73 -19.31
CA SER A 178 -9.75 1.91 -19.78
C SER A 178 -9.24 1.68 -21.21
N ASP A 179 -9.23 2.72 -22.03
CA ASP A 179 -8.59 2.71 -23.35
C ASP A 179 -7.06 2.67 -23.21
N TYR A 180 -6.55 3.39 -22.21
CA TYR A 180 -5.17 3.34 -21.76
C TYR A 180 -5.05 3.71 -20.26
N GLU A 181 -3.95 3.28 -19.64
CA GLU A 181 -3.55 3.70 -18.29
C GLU A 181 -2.04 3.96 -18.29
N THR A 182 -1.64 5.11 -17.79
CA THR A 182 -0.22 5.52 -17.74
C THR A 182 0.10 6.14 -16.38
N VAL A 183 1.22 5.73 -15.81
CA VAL A 183 1.77 6.35 -14.60
C VAL A 183 2.84 7.36 -15.01
N LEU A 184 2.62 8.61 -14.66
CA LEU A 184 3.59 9.69 -14.88
C LEU A 184 4.55 9.73 -13.69
N GLN A 185 5.81 9.47 -13.96
CA GLN A 185 6.87 9.47 -12.95
C GLN A 185 7.79 10.67 -13.18
N PRO A 186 7.94 11.56 -12.17
CA PRO A 186 8.95 12.60 -12.20
C PRO A 186 10.37 12.01 -12.26
N PRO A 187 11.38 12.76 -12.75
CA PRO A 187 12.74 12.25 -12.96
C PRO A 187 13.52 11.94 -11.66
N HIS A 188 12.97 12.25 -10.50
CA HIS A 188 13.63 12.04 -9.21
C HIS A 188 13.14 10.77 -8.53
N PRO A 189 14.02 9.95 -7.92
CA PRO A 189 13.62 8.85 -7.04
C PRO A 189 12.84 9.40 -5.83
N TYR A 190 11.95 8.58 -5.25
CA TYR A 190 11.07 8.97 -4.14
C TYR A 190 10.13 10.14 -4.46
N SER A 191 9.73 10.29 -5.72
CA SER A 191 8.73 11.27 -6.14
C SER A 191 7.32 10.69 -6.04
N LEU A 192 6.35 11.57 -5.81
CA LEU A 192 4.95 11.21 -5.92
C LEU A 192 4.57 10.97 -7.38
N LEU A 193 3.66 10.04 -7.61
CA LEU A 193 3.27 9.55 -8.92
C LEU A 193 1.84 10.00 -9.23
N THR A 194 1.57 10.29 -10.51
CA THR A 194 0.25 10.61 -11.03
C THR A 194 -0.16 9.53 -12.03
N THR A 195 -1.36 8.98 -11.88
CA THR A 195 -1.93 8.05 -12.85
C THR A 195 -2.93 8.75 -13.74
N VAL A 196 -2.89 8.47 -15.03
CA VAL A 196 -3.85 8.96 -16.03
C VAL A 196 -4.46 7.75 -16.73
N ALA A 197 -5.80 7.68 -16.77
CA ALA A 197 -6.54 6.64 -17.48
C ALA A 197 -7.53 7.25 -18.47
N GLY A 198 -7.48 6.79 -19.72
CA GLY A 198 -8.39 7.20 -20.77
C GLY A 198 -9.64 6.34 -20.84
N LEU A 199 -10.78 6.94 -21.17
CA LEU A 199 -12.02 6.24 -21.53
C LEU A 199 -12.46 6.68 -22.91
N ARG A 200 -12.66 5.70 -23.81
CA ARG A 200 -13.30 5.91 -25.09
C ARG A 200 -14.58 5.10 -25.17
N LEU A 201 -15.71 5.78 -25.17
CA LEU A 201 -17.04 5.15 -25.13
C LEU A 201 -17.89 5.65 -26.30
N ARG A 202 -18.40 4.74 -27.13
CA ARG A 202 -19.45 5.07 -28.10
C ARG A 202 -20.79 5.07 -27.37
N VAL A 203 -21.49 6.21 -27.43
CA VAL A 203 -22.77 6.42 -26.77
C VAL A 203 -23.85 5.60 -27.48
N ALA A 204 -24.55 4.75 -26.73
CA ALA A 204 -25.72 3.98 -27.19
C ALA A 204 -26.97 4.44 -26.46
N ALA A 205 -28.16 4.21 -27.04
CA ALA A 205 -29.42 4.56 -26.40
C ALA A 205 -29.60 3.93 -25.01
N GLY A 206 -29.13 2.68 -24.82
CA GLY A 206 -29.18 1.99 -23.54
C GLY A 206 -28.24 2.55 -22.45
N HIS A 207 -27.34 3.46 -22.78
CA HIS A 207 -26.50 4.15 -21.77
C HIS A 207 -27.27 5.26 -21.06
N PHE A 208 -28.35 5.79 -21.66
CA PHE A 208 -29.16 6.81 -21.01
C PHE A 208 -30.20 6.17 -20.11
N SER A 209 -30.15 6.45 -18.82
CA SER A 209 -31.20 6.09 -17.86
C SER A 209 -32.46 6.91 -18.05
N ASP A 210 -33.54 6.57 -17.32
CA ASP A 210 -34.78 7.32 -17.26
C ASP A 210 -34.50 8.80 -16.94
N GLY A 211 -34.85 9.69 -17.88
CA GLY A 211 -34.56 11.13 -17.81
C GLY A 211 -33.39 11.59 -18.69
N GLY A 212 -32.83 10.71 -19.56
CA GLY A 212 -31.80 11.08 -20.53
C GLY A 212 -30.45 11.41 -19.92
N ARG A 213 -30.11 10.74 -18.83
CA ARG A 213 -28.82 10.96 -18.12
C ARG A 213 -27.92 9.74 -18.29
N LEU A 214 -26.65 10.00 -18.54
CA LEU A 214 -25.56 9.03 -18.53
C LEU A 214 -24.58 9.42 -17.44
N GLN A 215 -24.32 8.54 -16.51
CA GLN A 215 -23.38 8.77 -15.42
C GLN A 215 -22.04 8.12 -15.77
N VAL A 216 -20.97 8.90 -15.74
CA VAL A 216 -19.60 8.40 -15.87
C VAL A 216 -18.84 8.74 -14.60
N ARG A 217 -18.20 7.75 -14.01
CA ARG A 217 -17.48 7.88 -12.74
C ARG A 217 -16.08 7.30 -12.88
N CYS A 218 -15.10 8.03 -12.37
CA CYS A 218 -13.72 7.56 -12.22
C CYS A 218 -13.39 7.39 -10.75
N VAL A 219 -12.90 6.22 -10.38
CA VAL A 219 -12.54 5.87 -9.00
C VAL A 219 -11.05 5.64 -8.91
N ALA A 220 -10.39 6.37 -8.02
CA ALA A 220 -8.99 6.21 -7.66
C ALA A 220 -8.87 5.40 -6.37
N THR A 221 -8.09 4.32 -6.40
CA THR A 221 -7.85 3.46 -5.24
C THR A 221 -6.36 3.27 -4.98
N ILE A 222 -5.96 3.26 -3.70
CA ILE A 222 -4.64 2.83 -3.24
C ILE A 222 -4.87 1.75 -2.20
N SER A 223 -4.22 0.60 -2.37
CA SER A 223 -4.31 -0.53 -1.45
C SER A 223 -2.90 -1.01 -1.12
N THR A 224 -2.60 -1.17 0.16
CA THR A 224 -1.32 -1.71 0.67
C THR A 224 -1.34 -3.23 0.85
N GLY A 225 -2.50 -3.87 0.68
CA GLY A 225 -2.64 -5.32 0.72
C GLY A 225 -2.37 -5.95 -0.63
N GLY A 226 -1.24 -6.61 -0.78
CA GLY A 226 -0.84 -7.61 -1.75
C GLY A 226 -1.66 -7.79 -3.04
N GLY A 227 -1.80 -6.74 -3.82
CA GLY A 227 -2.16 -6.87 -5.23
C GLY A 227 -0.88 -7.15 -6.00
N SER A 228 -0.47 -8.40 -6.10
CA SER A 228 0.52 -8.83 -7.08
C SER A 228 0.06 -8.33 -8.45
N ALA A 229 0.88 -7.49 -9.09
CA ALA A 229 0.81 -7.39 -10.54
C ALA A 229 0.78 -8.83 -11.09
N PRO A 230 0.01 -9.16 -12.13
CA PRO A 230 0.09 -10.46 -12.75
C PRO A 230 1.53 -10.64 -13.25
N GLY A 231 2.33 -11.36 -12.47
CA GLY A 231 3.64 -11.83 -12.87
C GLY A 231 3.49 -12.82 -14.03
N PRO A 232 4.52 -13.00 -14.85
CA PRO A 232 4.52 -14.04 -15.87
C PRO A 232 4.24 -15.41 -15.23
N PRO A 233 3.58 -16.32 -15.94
CA PRO A 233 3.21 -17.63 -15.40
C PRO A 233 4.46 -18.36 -14.83
N PRO A 234 4.34 -19.01 -13.66
CA PRO A 234 5.48 -19.68 -13.04
C PRO A 234 5.96 -20.84 -13.92
N ALA A 235 7.28 -20.93 -14.08
CA ALA A 235 7.94 -22.09 -14.67
C ALA A 235 7.65 -23.34 -13.81
N PRO A 236 7.58 -24.55 -14.42
CA PRO A 236 7.25 -25.78 -13.70
C PRO A 236 8.27 -26.08 -12.61
N ALA A 237 7.76 -26.36 -11.40
CA ALA A 237 8.55 -26.59 -10.20
C ALA A 237 9.38 -27.88 -10.28
N PRO A 238 10.64 -27.90 -9.83
CA PRO A 238 11.37 -29.14 -9.54
C PRO A 238 10.82 -29.82 -8.28
N ALA A 239 10.91 -31.15 -8.24
CA ALA A 239 10.36 -32.03 -7.23
C ALA A 239 10.84 -31.72 -5.78
N PRO A 240 10.06 -32.08 -4.74
CA PRO A 240 10.28 -31.60 -3.38
C PRO A 240 11.42 -32.37 -2.69
N VAL A 241 12.39 -31.62 -2.16
CA VAL A 241 13.32 -32.09 -1.14
C VAL A 241 12.68 -31.85 0.23
N GLN A 242 12.50 -32.96 0.98
CA GLN A 242 11.98 -32.87 2.35
C GLN A 242 13.00 -32.20 3.27
N GLN A 243 12.66 -31.03 3.76
CA GLN A 243 13.35 -30.41 4.90
C GLN A 243 12.40 -30.37 6.11
N HIS A 244 12.90 -30.87 7.24
CA HIS A 244 12.22 -30.85 8.53
C HIS A 244 11.81 -29.42 8.92
N ARG A 245 10.51 -29.22 9.09
CA ARG A 245 9.92 -27.96 9.58
C ARG A 245 10.10 -27.85 11.09
N LEU A 246 10.87 -26.85 11.50
CA LEU A 246 10.60 -26.14 12.74
C LEU A 246 9.58 -25.05 12.39
N ALA A 247 8.41 -25.10 13.02
CA ALA A 247 7.35 -24.12 12.79
C ALA A 247 7.74 -22.78 13.41
N PRO A 248 7.73 -21.66 12.68
CA PRO A 248 7.81 -20.35 13.30
C PRO A 248 6.47 -20.04 13.93
N LEU A 249 6.49 -19.58 15.19
CA LEU A 249 5.39 -18.92 15.86
C LEU A 249 5.02 -17.67 15.04
N ALA A 250 4.01 -17.79 14.21
CA ALA A 250 3.46 -16.67 13.46
C ALA A 250 2.71 -15.76 14.43
N SER A 251 3.33 -14.64 14.78
CA SER A 251 2.62 -13.49 15.31
C SER A 251 1.67 -13.00 14.23
N THR A 252 0.38 -13.27 14.39
CA THR A 252 -0.69 -12.83 13.49
C THR A 252 -1.05 -11.35 13.73
N HIS A 253 -0.07 -10.46 13.64
CA HIS A 253 -0.34 -9.04 13.44
C HIS A 253 -0.37 -8.77 11.94
N GLN A 254 -1.57 -8.95 11.37
CA GLN A 254 -1.84 -8.48 10.01
C GLN A 254 -1.68 -6.95 10.01
N PRO A 255 -0.80 -6.40 9.16
CA PRO A 255 -0.60 -4.95 9.11
C PRO A 255 -1.92 -4.26 8.76
N PRO A 256 -2.19 -3.06 9.31
CA PRO A 256 -3.38 -2.31 8.95
C PRO A 256 -3.37 -2.04 7.45
N LEU A 257 -4.43 -2.49 6.77
CA LEU A 257 -4.69 -2.16 5.37
C LEU A 257 -4.98 -0.66 5.30
N ILE A 258 -4.12 0.10 4.62
CA ILE A 258 -4.44 1.47 4.23
C ILE A 258 -5.27 1.36 2.96
N ASP A 259 -6.56 1.64 3.08
CA ASP A 259 -7.50 1.63 1.96
C ASP A 259 -7.93 3.07 1.66
N TYR A 260 -7.56 3.55 0.48
CA TYR A 260 -7.94 4.86 -0.02
C TYR A 260 -8.85 4.71 -1.23
N ASN A 261 -10.03 5.34 -1.16
CA ASN A 261 -11.02 5.34 -2.24
C ASN A 261 -11.61 6.76 -2.38
N LYS A 262 -11.39 7.39 -3.52
CA LYS A 262 -11.99 8.68 -3.91
C LYS A 262 -12.49 8.59 -5.33
N GLU A 263 -13.56 9.36 -5.63
CA GLU A 263 -14.20 9.33 -6.94
C GLU A 263 -14.45 10.73 -7.49
N ALA A 264 -14.46 10.82 -8.83
CA ALA A 264 -14.98 11.94 -9.59
C ALA A 264 -16.20 11.48 -10.38
N LEU A 265 -17.23 12.30 -10.40
CA LEU A 265 -18.51 12.04 -11.07
C LEU A 265 -18.72 13.05 -12.19
N PHE A 266 -19.07 12.56 -13.38
CA PHE A 266 -19.50 13.36 -14.51
C PHE A 266 -20.89 12.92 -14.99
N LEU A 267 -21.82 13.87 -15.03
CA LEU A 267 -23.19 13.64 -15.52
C LEU A 267 -23.34 14.19 -16.92
N VAL A 268 -23.64 13.31 -17.87
CA VAL A 268 -23.93 13.64 -19.26
C VAL A 268 -25.44 13.75 -19.45
N THR A 269 -25.90 14.85 -20.03
CA THR A 269 -27.29 14.96 -20.48
C THR A 269 -27.38 14.59 -21.95
N GLY A 270 -28.24 13.61 -22.29
CA GLY A 270 -28.58 13.31 -23.68
C GLY A 270 -29.50 14.37 -24.26
N SER A 271 -29.16 14.92 -25.43
CA SER A 271 -30.18 15.57 -26.24
C SER A 271 -31.08 14.49 -26.82
N GLY A 272 -32.08 14.06 -26.06
CA GLY A 272 -33.12 13.19 -26.60
C GLY A 272 -33.79 13.92 -27.72
N ARG A 273 -33.59 13.49 -28.96
CA ARG A 273 -34.58 13.73 -30.02
C ARG A 273 -35.86 13.13 -29.46
N ARG A 274 -36.76 13.94 -28.92
CA ARG A 274 -38.16 13.58 -28.85
C ARG A 274 -38.54 13.29 -30.30
N GLU A 275 -38.63 12.05 -30.71
CA GLU A 275 -39.46 11.69 -31.83
C GLU A 275 -40.88 12.10 -31.42
N THR A 276 -41.24 13.30 -31.82
CA THR A 276 -42.65 13.66 -31.92
C THR A 276 -43.23 12.68 -32.92
N ALA A 277 -43.87 11.61 -32.41
CA ALA A 277 -44.76 10.80 -33.20
C ALA A 277 -45.81 11.78 -33.75
N GLN A 278 -45.61 12.24 -34.97
CA GLN A 278 -46.66 12.88 -35.74
C GLN A 278 -47.71 11.78 -35.99
N VAL A 279 -48.75 11.81 -35.14
CA VAL A 279 -49.97 11.11 -35.43
C VAL A 279 -50.54 11.81 -36.65
N VAL A 280 -50.31 11.25 -37.84
CA VAL A 280 -50.99 11.62 -39.07
C VAL A 280 -52.43 11.16 -38.91
N LEU A 281 -53.29 12.05 -38.41
CA LEU A 281 -54.74 11.92 -38.50
C LEU A 281 -55.11 12.00 -39.96
N LEU A 282 -55.27 10.85 -40.64
CA LEU A 282 -55.95 10.74 -41.90
C LEU A 282 -57.42 11.06 -41.65
N ALA A 283 -57.78 12.32 -41.87
CA ALA A 283 -59.17 12.75 -41.97
C ALA A 283 -59.75 12.17 -43.28
N THR A 284 -60.50 11.09 -43.19
CA THR A 284 -61.37 10.60 -44.26
C THR A 284 -62.57 11.55 -44.38
N ALA A 285 -62.48 12.46 -45.31
CA ALA A 285 -63.63 13.26 -45.74
C ALA A 285 -64.63 12.40 -46.42
N THR A 286 -65.67 11.99 -45.71
CA THR A 286 -66.90 11.42 -46.34
C THR A 286 -67.73 12.55 -46.97
N LEU A 287 -67.66 12.66 -48.29
CA LEU A 287 -68.59 13.47 -49.07
C LEU A 287 -69.97 12.82 -48.98
N LEU A 288 -70.86 13.37 -48.19
CA LEU A 288 -72.30 13.13 -48.29
C LEU A 288 -72.88 14.09 -49.35
N SER A 289 -73.17 13.58 -50.53
CA SER A 289 -73.96 14.24 -51.52
C SER A 289 -75.44 14.18 -51.12
N TRP A 290 -76.00 15.35 -50.87
CA TRP A 290 -77.46 15.52 -50.79
C TRP A 290 -77.98 15.83 -52.18
N LEU A 291 -78.75 14.87 -52.71
CA LEU A 291 -79.69 15.14 -53.79
C LEU A 291 -81.01 15.55 -53.13
N VAL A 292 -81.45 16.71 -53.44
CA VAL A 292 -82.85 17.10 -53.21
C VAL A 292 -83.45 17.57 -54.55
N THR A 293 -84.50 16.94 -54.88
CA THR A 293 -85.49 17.28 -55.92
C THR A 293 -85.99 18.70 -55.83
#